data_8e70954f0f073237575db3f24f27afdd
#
_entry.id   8e70954f0f073237575db3f24f27afdd
#
_cell.length_a   1.000
_cell.length_b   1.000
_cell.length_c   1.000
_cell.angle_alpha   90.00
_cell.angle_beta   90.00
_cell.angle_gamma   90.00
#
_symmetry.space_group_name_H-M   'P 1'
#
loop_
_entity.id
_entity.type
_entity.pdbx_description
1 polymer ?
#
loop_
_entity_poly.entity_id
_entity_poly.type
_entity_poly.pdbx_seq_one_letter_code
_entity_poly.pdbx_strand_id
1 'polypeptide(L)'
;MSAEIIKLRERIDTTFIYVTHDQTEAMTLGDRIVIMKDGFIQQIGTPQEVFDHPANLFVAGVIGVPQMNFFDARLSRRDGKYTVTVGSVTVELSPEKQQRLAAHNVAEQDVTLGVRPDHIMLCADGVKGTVDVSEMMGSSVHLHVTAEGKDVIVIVPTNGAAAHFPMGSEVNMIFGGNVAHVFDNTTGKNLEW
;
A
#
# COMPACT_ATOMS: atom_id res chain seq x y z
N MET A 1 -5.25 -27.21 -0.18
CA MET A 1 -6.53 -26.97 0.53
C MET A 1 -7.36 -25.87 -0.16
N SER A 2 -6.81 -24.70 -0.45
CA SER A 2 -7.56 -23.59 -1.09
C SER A 2 -8.20 -23.94 -2.44
N ALA A 3 -7.48 -24.63 -3.34
CA ALA A 3 -8.00 -25.02 -4.64
C ALA A 3 -9.19 -26.01 -4.56
N GLU A 4 -9.17 -26.88 -3.58
CA GLU A 4 -10.26 -27.85 -3.35
C GLU A 4 -11.53 -27.16 -2.84
N ILE A 5 -11.39 -26.18 -1.96
CA ILE A 5 -12.50 -25.37 -1.45
C ILE A 5 -13.10 -24.54 -2.58
N ILE A 6 -12.29 -23.94 -3.44
CA ILE A 6 -12.78 -23.19 -4.62
C ILE A 6 -13.59 -24.11 -5.54
N LYS A 7 -13.10 -25.31 -5.84
CA LYS A 7 -13.80 -26.29 -6.67
C LYS A 7 -15.11 -26.75 -6.02
N LEU A 8 -15.13 -26.94 -4.70
CA LEU A 8 -16.34 -27.32 -3.97
C LEU A 8 -17.37 -26.19 -4.04
N ARG A 9 -16.94 -24.95 -3.86
CA ARG A 9 -17.79 -23.77 -3.94
C ARG A 9 -18.47 -23.63 -5.31
N GLU A 10 -17.74 -23.88 -6.39
CA GLU A 10 -18.28 -23.83 -7.75
C GLU A 10 -19.33 -24.92 -8.03
N ARG A 11 -19.26 -26.04 -7.32
CA ARG A 11 -20.21 -27.16 -7.47
C ARG A 11 -21.48 -27.01 -6.65
N ILE A 12 -21.42 -26.26 -5.57
CA ILE A 12 -22.52 -26.11 -4.62
C ILE A 12 -23.00 -24.67 -4.67
N ASP A 13 -24.25 -24.47 -5.13
CA ASP A 13 -24.87 -23.14 -5.16
C ASP A 13 -25.38 -22.79 -3.75
N THR A 14 -24.50 -22.36 -2.89
CA THR A 14 -24.80 -21.91 -1.53
C THR A 14 -23.85 -20.84 -1.06
N THR A 15 -24.22 -20.11 -0.01
CA THR A 15 -23.37 -19.12 0.63
C THR A 15 -22.46 -19.79 1.67
N PHE A 16 -21.15 -19.57 1.52
CA PHE A 16 -20.15 -20.02 2.48
C PHE A 16 -19.63 -18.83 3.28
N ILE A 17 -19.47 -19.03 4.59
CA ILE A 17 -18.76 -18.12 5.47
C ILE A 17 -17.51 -18.83 5.96
N TYR A 18 -16.35 -18.26 5.67
CA TYR A 18 -15.05 -18.79 6.07
C TYR A 18 -14.32 -17.79 6.94
N VAL A 19 -13.95 -18.19 8.14
CA VAL A 19 -13.23 -17.34 9.10
C VAL A 19 -11.78 -17.78 9.17
N THR A 20 -10.86 -16.85 8.89
CA THR A 20 -9.44 -17.11 8.91
C THR A 20 -8.67 -15.88 9.38
N HIS A 21 -7.48 -16.08 9.92
CA HIS A 21 -6.51 -15.02 10.16
C HIS A 21 -5.44 -14.95 9.06
N ASP A 22 -5.51 -15.83 8.06
CA ASP A 22 -4.61 -15.86 6.92
C ASP A 22 -5.20 -15.02 5.77
N GLN A 23 -4.53 -13.89 5.46
CA GLN A 23 -4.98 -12.99 4.40
C GLN A 23 -4.93 -13.64 3.01
N THR A 24 -3.98 -14.55 2.75
CA THR A 24 -3.88 -15.25 1.47
C THR A 24 -5.10 -16.14 1.23
N GLU A 25 -5.57 -16.83 2.26
CA GLU A 25 -6.81 -17.60 2.18
C GLU A 25 -8.01 -16.70 1.94
N ALA A 26 -8.14 -15.61 2.70
CA ALA A 26 -9.24 -14.67 2.55
C ALA A 26 -9.28 -14.07 1.14
N MET A 27 -8.14 -13.63 0.61
CA MET A 27 -8.01 -13.02 -0.71
C MET A 27 -8.30 -13.99 -1.86
N THR A 28 -8.00 -15.28 -1.68
CA THR A 28 -8.17 -16.31 -2.73
C THR A 28 -9.53 -16.98 -2.69
N LEU A 29 -10.12 -17.19 -1.51
CA LEU A 29 -11.36 -17.96 -1.34
C LEU A 29 -12.62 -17.10 -1.41
N GLY A 30 -12.55 -15.85 -1.01
CA GLY A 30 -13.71 -15.00 -0.85
C GLY A 30 -14.10 -14.23 -2.12
N ASP A 31 -15.37 -14.17 -2.43
CA ASP A 31 -15.92 -13.18 -3.36
C ASP A 31 -16.03 -11.81 -2.67
N ARG A 32 -16.28 -11.84 -1.37
CA ARG A 32 -16.28 -10.68 -0.47
C ARG A 32 -15.48 -10.98 0.77
N ILE A 33 -14.77 -9.98 1.23
CA ILE A 33 -13.98 -10.03 2.46
C ILE A 33 -14.58 -9.07 3.47
N VAL A 34 -14.67 -9.52 4.72
CA VAL A 34 -14.98 -8.67 5.86
C VAL A 34 -13.76 -8.62 6.75
N ILE A 35 -13.17 -7.44 6.89
CA ILE A 35 -12.01 -7.21 7.76
C ILE A 35 -12.52 -6.69 9.10
N MET A 36 -12.10 -7.35 10.17
CA MET A 36 -12.52 -7.03 11.53
C MET A 36 -11.32 -6.71 12.41
N LYS A 37 -11.54 -5.80 13.36
CA LYS A 37 -10.61 -5.48 14.43
C LYS A 37 -11.39 -5.22 15.72
N ASP A 38 -11.01 -5.89 16.78
CA ASP A 38 -11.61 -5.70 18.12
C ASP A 38 -13.16 -5.78 18.13
N GLY A 39 -13.72 -6.70 17.33
CA GLY A 39 -15.17 -6.90 17.20
C GLY A 39 -15.87 -5.93 16.25
N PHE A 40 -15.16 -4.97 15.66
CA PHE A 40 -15.75 -4.00 14.73
C PHE A 40 -15.32 -4.27 13.29
N ILE A 41 -16.28 -4.11 12.37
CA ILE A 41 -16.02 -4.20 10.94
C ILE A 41 -15.25 -2.96 10.50
N GLN A 42 -14.09 -3.18 9.86
CA GLN A 42 -13.25 -2.12 9.33
C GLN A 42 -13.56 -1.84 7.86
N GLN A 43 -13.77 -2.88 7.07
CA GLN A 43 -14.13 -2.77 5.66
C GLN A 43 -14.81 -4.05 5.17
N ILE A 44 -15.71 -3.90 4.22
CA ILE A 44 -16.32 -4.99 3.44
C ILE A 44 -16.11 -4.66 1.96
N GLY A 45 -15.64 -5.61 1.18
CA GLY A 45 -15.46 -5.43 -0.26
C GLY A 45 -14.97 -6.70 -0.94
N THR A 46 -14.81 -6.63 -2.25
CA THR A 46 -14.10 -7.66 -2.99
C THR A 46 -12.62 -7.65 -2.60
N PRO A 47 -11.89 -8.75 -2.80
CA PRO A 47 -10.44 -8.76 -2.58
C PRO A 47 -9.71 -7.59 -3.24
N GLN A 48 -10.06 -7.29 -4.50
CA GLN A 48 -9.44 -6.21 -5.25
C GLN A 48 -9.76 -4.83 -4.66
N GLU A 49 -11.01 -4.57 -4.31
CA GLU A 49 -11.42 -3.30 -3.68
C GLU A 49 -10.70 -3.04 -2.37
N VAL A 50 -10.60 -4.07 -1.52
CA VAL A 50 -9.93 -3.96 -0.23
C VAL A 50 -8.43 -3.70 -0.40
N PHE A 51 -7.81 -4.32 -1.39
CA PHE A 51 -6.41 -4.13 -1.72
C PHE A 51 -6.13 -2.74 -2.30
N ASP A 52 -6.92 -2.31 -3.29
CA ASP A 52 -6.71 -1.06 -4.02
C ASP A 52 -7.20 0.17 -3.25
N HIS A 53 -8.26 0.01 -2.44
CA HIS A 53 -8.93 1.12 -1.75
C HIS A 53 -9.12 0.82 -0.25
N PRO A 54 -8.02 0.67 0.51
CA PRO A 54 -8.14 0.41 1.94
C PRO A 54 -8.81 1.57 2.66
N ALA A 55 -9.81 1.27 3.47
CA ALA A 55 -10.63 2.27 4.15
C ALA A 55 -9.87 3.02 5.25
N ASN A 56 -8.86 2.40 5.83
CA ASN A 56 -8.06 2.99 6.91
C ASN A 56 -6.67 2.35 7.01
N LEU A 57 -5.85 2.90 7.90
CA LEU A 57 -4.48 2.42 8.14
C LEU A 57 -4.43 0.95 8.57
N PHE A 58 -5.40 0.50 9.35
CA PHE A 58 -5.43 -0.90 9.78
C PHE A 58 -5.59 -1.85 8.59
N VAL A 59 -6.57 -1.60 7.74
CA VAL A 59 -6.80 -2.40 6.52
C VAL A 59 -5.58 -2.37 5.61
N ALA A 60 -5.02 -1.19 5.38
CA ALA A 60 -3.81 -1.01 4.56
C ALA A 60 -2.61 -1.79 5.11
N GLY A 61 -2.49 -1.86 6.44
CA GLY A 61 -1.39 -2.55 7.12
C GLY A 61 -1.54 -4.08 7.17
N VAL A 62 -2.77 -4.62 7.17
CA VAL A 62 -2.97 -6.07 7.27
C VAL A 62 -3.15 -6.75 5.92
N ILE A 63 -3.51 -6.03 4.88
CA ILE A 63 -3.70 -6.56 3.53
C ILE A 63 -2.46 -6.28 2.67
N GLY A 64 -1.91 -7.35 2.11
CA GLY A 64 -0.71 -7.33 1.28
C GLY A 64 0.51 -7.94 1.99
N VAL A 65 1.35 -8.63 1.21
CA VAL A 65 2.60 -9.25 1.67
C VAL A 65 3.70 -8.87 0.67
N PRO A 66 4.72 -8.10 1.06
CA PRO A 66 4.86 -7.37 2.32
C PRO A 66 3.78 -6.31 2.57
N GLN A 67 3.70 -5.80 3.80
CA GLN A 67 2.76 -4.75 4.17
C GLN A 67 3.01 -3.44 3.39
N MET A 68 1.98 -2.60 3.32
CA MET A 68 2.10 -1.24 2.81
C MET A 68 3.15 -0.45 3.59
N ASN A 69 3.97 0.33 2.89
CA ASN A 69 4.88 1.27 3.51
C ASN A 69 4.13 2.53 3.93
N PHE A 70 4.50 3.07 5.08
CA PHE A 70 3.93 4.32 5.58
C PHE A 70 5.01 5.37 5.78
N PHE A 71 4.72 6.59 5.32
CA PHE A 71 5.57 7.76 5.47
C PHE A 71 4.81 8.88 6.16
N ASP A 72 5.51 9.70 6.92
CA ASP A 72 4.99 11.01 7.31
C ASP A 72 5.07 11.93 6.09
N ALA A 73 3.97 12.58 5.75
CA ALA A 73 3.87 13.40 4.56
C ALA A 73 3.00 14.65 4.80
N ARG A 74 3.11 15.60 3.90
CA ARG A 74 2.26 16.78 3.86
C ARG A 74 1.37 16.74 2.64
N LEU A 75 0.05 16.77 2.86
CA LEU A 75 -0.94 16.99 1.82
C LEU A 75 -1.12 18.48 1.62
N SER A 76 -0.83 18.96 0.42
CA SER A 76 -0.96 20.37 0.05
C SER A 76 -1.91 20.50 -1.13
N ARG A 77 -2.53 21.68 -1.25
CA ARG A 77 -3.40 22.01 -2.38
C ARG A 77 -2.94 23.33 -2.98
N ARG A 78 -2.36 23.27 -4.18
CA ARG A 78 -1.86 24.44 -4.91
C ARG A 78 -2.53 24.51 -6.27
N ASP A 79 -3.02 25.69 -6.64
CA ASP A 79 -3.74 25.92 -7.90
C ASP A 79 -4.89 24.93 -8.13
N GLY A 80 -5.58 24.57 -7.04
CA GLY A 80 -6.66 23.58 -7.05
C GLY A 80 -6.23 22.11 -7.12
N LYS A 81 -4.91 21.81 -7.11
CA LYS A 81 -4.39 20.45 -7.23
C LYS A 81 -3.77 19.98 -5.92
N TYR A 82 -4.11 18.76 -5.53
CA TYR A 82 -3.54 18.08 -4.39
C TYR A 82 -2.18 17.45 -4.71
N THR A 83 -1.22 17.70 -3.86
CA THR A 83 0.12 17.10 -3.89
C THR A 83 0.46 16.51 -2.53
N VAL A 84 1.33 15.51 -2.51
CA VAL A 84 1.93 14.97 -1.29
C VAL A 84 3.44 15.20 -1.31
N THR A 85 3.99 15.62 -0.19
CA THR A 85 5.42 15.86 -0.02
C THR A 85 5.98 14.93 1.06
N VAL A 86 7.00 14.17 0.68
CA VAL A 86 7.80 13.32 1.58
C VAL A 86 9.25 13.82 1.51
N GLY A 87 9.79 14.31 2.61
CA GLY A 87 11.11 14.93 2.60
C GLY A 87 11.16 16.09 1.60
N SER A 88 12.05 16.01 0.64
CA SER A 88 12.21 17.01 -0.43
C SER A 88 11.42 16.71 -1.71
N VAL A 89 10.69 15.60 -1.76
CA VAL A 89 9.99 15.11 -2.96
C VAL A 89 8.51 15.43 -2.89
N THR A 90 8.00 16.07 -3.93
CA THR A 90 6.57 16.38 -4.07
C THR A 90 6.00 15.63 -5.26
N VAL A 91 4.88 14.94 -5.05
CA VAL A 91 4.17 14.16 -6.07
C VAL A 91 2.75 14.69 -6.22
N GLU A 92 2.34 14.99 -7.44
CA GLU A 92 0.95 15.33 -7.76
C GLU A 92 0.11 14.07 -7.78
N LEU A 93 -1.03 14.08 -7.09
CA LEU A 93 -1.95 12.94 -7.05
C LEU A 93 -2.69 12.79 -8.38
N SER A 94 -3.11 11.57 -8.70
CA SER A 94 -3.82 11.26 -9.95
C SER A 94 -5.15 12.00 -10.07
N PRO A 95 -5.70 12.17 -11.29
CA PRO A 95 -6.99 12.86 -11.50
C PRO A 95 -8.13 12.27 -10.67
N GLU A 96 -8.20 10.95 -10.53
CA GLU A 96 -9.23 10.27 -9.75
C GLU A 96 -9.12 10.61 -8.25
N LYS A 97 -7.90 10.64 -7.73
CA LYS A 97 -7.64 11.02 -6.33
C LYS A 97 -7.95 12.50 -6.09
N GLN A 98 -7.60 13.37 -7.05
CA GLN A 98 -7.96 14.79 -7.01
C GLN A 98 -9.47 14.97 -6.86
N GLN A 99 -10.25 14.26 -7.65
CA GLN A 99 -11.72 14.35 -7.60
C GLN A 99 -12.27 13.89 -6.26
N ARG A 100 -11.80 12.75 -5.74
CA ARG A 100 -12.28 12.21 -4.46
C ARG A 100 -11.94 13.13 -3.29
N LEU A 101 -10.71 13.61 -3.23
CA LEU A 101 -10.29 14.54 -2.18
C LEU A 101 -11.05 15.86 -2.23
N ALA A 102 -11.27 16.39 -3.43
CA ALA A 102 -12.06 17.62 -3.63
C ALA A 102 -13.53 17.44 -3.24
N ALA A 103 -14.13 16.28 -3.58
CA ALA A 103 -15.51 15.95 -3.23
C ALA A 103 -15.74 15.91 -1.71
N HIS A 104 -14.72 15.55 -0.94
CA HIS A 104 -14.75 15.53 0.53
C HIS A 104 -14.23 16.85 1.16
N ASN A 105 -13.92 17.87 0.37
CA ASN A 105 -13.36 19.13 0.83
C ASN A 105 -12.15 18.94 1.77
N VAL A 106 -11.26 18.02 1.43
CA VAL A 106 -10.10 17.72 2.25
C VAL A 106 -9.17 18.92 2.31
N ALA A 107 -8.87 19.38 3.53
CA ALA A 107 -7.96 20.50 3.76
C ALA A 107 -6.50 20.06 3.70
N GLU A 108 -5.60 21.02 3.45
CA GLU A 108 -4.16 20.82 3.62
C GLU A 108 -3.86 20.38 5.04
N GLN A 109 -3.07 19.34 5.20
CA GLN A 109 -2.77 18.76 6.51
C GLN A 109 -1.59 17.81 6.45
N ASP A 110 -1.02 17.52 7.61
CA ASP A 110 -0.09 16.40 7.75
C ASP A 110 -0.87 15.10 7.70
N VAL A 111 -0.36 14.16 6.93
CA VAL A 111 -1.00 12.87 6.66
C VAL A 111 -0.02 11.72 6.85
N THR A 112 -0.56 10.52 6.99
CA THR A 112 0.21 9.29 6.75
C THR A 112 0.01 8.89 5.30
N LEU A 113 1.11 8.82 4.57
CA LEU A 113 1.14 8.37 3.19
C LEU A 113 1.42 6.88 3.13
N GLY A 114 0.58 6.13 2.43
CA GLY A 114 0.77 4.70 2.20
C GLY A 114 1.12 4.39 0.75
N VAL A 115 2.18 3.61 0.54
CA VAL A 115 2.58 3.11 -0.78
C VAL A 115 3.00 1.65 -0.66
N ARG A 116 2.46 0.80 -1.52
CA ARG A 116 2.82 -0.63 -1.50
C ARG A 116 4.25 -0.85 -1.99
N PRO A 117 4.94 -1.89 -1.47
CA PRO A 117 6.35 -2.15 -1.80
C PRO A 117 6.66 -2.29 -3.28
N ASP A 118 5.75 -2.88 -4.05
CA ASP A 118 5.87 -3.08 -5.50
C ASP A 118 5.53 -1.83 -6.33
N HIS A 119 4.98 -0.79 -5.71
CA HIS A 119 4.68 0.49 -6.35
C HIS A 119 5.75 1.55 -6.13
N ILE A 120 6.79 1.25 -5.37
CA ILE A 120 7.96 2.12 -5.21
C ILE A 120 9.00 1.72 -6.25
N MET A 121 9.53 2.70 -6.97
CA MET A 121 10.59 2.52 -7.96
C MET A 121 11.87 3.20 -7.52
N LEU A 122 13.02 2.60 -7.85
CA LEU A 122 14.31 3.26 -7.69
C LEU A 122 14.53 4.25 -8.83
N CYS A 123 15.13 5.38 -8.51
CA CYS A 123 15.37 6.47 -9.46
C CYS A 123 16.69 7.19 -9.14
N ALA A 124 17.06 8.16 -10.00
CA ALA A 124 18.27 8.95 -9.79
C ALA A 124 18.08 10.06 -8.76
N ASP A 125 16.87 10.59 -8.63
CA ASP A 125 16.53 11.69 -7.71
C ASP A 125 15.13 11.46 -7.13
N GLY A 126 15.08 11.17 -5.85
CA GLY A 126 13.83 10.83 -5.16
C GLY A 126 13.97 10.91 -3.66
N VAL A 127 13.11 10.20 -2.96
CA VAL A 127 13.20 10.06 -1.50
C VAL A 127 14.44 9.23 -1.17
N LYS A 128 15.36 9.81 -0.44
CA LYS A 128 16.64 9.17 -0.07
C LYS A 128 16.44 8.14 1.03
N GLY A 129 17.12 7.01 0.87
CA GLY A 129 17.15 5.97 1.87
C GLY A 129 18.48 5.22 1.89
N THR A 130 18.70 4.51 2.97
CA THR A 130 19.88 3.66 3.17
C THR A 130 19.47 2.21 3.21
N VAL A 131 20.10 1.38 2.41
CA VAL A 131 19.84 -0.07 2.37
C VAL A 131 20.33 -0.72 3.66
N ASP A 132 19.42 -1.36 4.38
CA ASP A 132 19.73 -2.13 5.59
C ASP A 132 20.00 -3.60 5.25
N VAL A 133 19.08 -4.21 4.50
CA VAL A 133 19.14 -5.62 4.09
C VAL A 133 18.62 -5.77 2.67
N SER A 134 19.19 -6.69 1.93
CA SER A 134 18.75 -7.07 0.58
C SER A 134 18.43 -8.57 0.58
N GLU A 135 17.17 -8.92 0.36
CA GLU A 135 16.70 -10.30 0.32
C GLU A 135 16.44 -10.74 -1.11
N MET A 136 17.21 -11.71 -1.59
CA MET A 136 17.01 -12.30 -2.92
C MET A 136 15.82 -13.26 -2.90
N MET A 137 14.78 -12.94 -3.66
CA MET A 137 13.55 -13.72 -3.74
C MET A 137 13.41 -14.49 -5.08
N GLY A 138 14.47 -14.54 -5.87
CA GLY A 138 14.47 -15.17 -7.21
C GLY A 138 14.14 -14.17 -8.32
N SER A 139 12.86 -13.88 -8.56
CA SER A 139 12.41 -12.93 -9.58
C SER A 139 12.49 -11.48 -9.15
N SER A 140 12.72 -11.24 -7.88
CA SER A 140 12.82 -9.89 -7.29
C SER A 140 13.81 -9.88 -6.13
N VAL A 141 14.20 -8.67 -5.74
CA VAL A 141 14.93 -8.39 -4.50
C VAL A 141 14.02 -7.56 -3.61
N HIS A 142 13.85 -7.96 -2.36
CA HIS A 142 13.19 -7.14 -1.35
C HIS A 142 14.26 -6.32 -0.64
N LEU A 143 14.28 -5.02 -0.90
CA LEU A 143 15.16 -4.09 -0.22
C LEU A 143 14.50 -3.56 1.04
N HIS A 144 15.15 -3.78 2.18
CA HIS A 144 14.80 -3.13 3.43
C HIS A 144 15.62 -1.84 3.52
N VAL A 145 14.92 -0.72 3.56
CA VAL A 145 15.52 0.63 3.47
C VAL A 145 15.05 1.47 4.65
N THR A 146 15.96 2.21 5.24
CA THR A 146 15.61 3.26 6.20
C THR A 146 15.52 4.59 5.43
N ALA A 147 14.35 5.21 5.44
CA ALA A 147 14.09 6.47 4.77
C ALA A 147 13.15 7.34 5.60
N GLU A 148 13.48 8.63 5.78
CA GLU A 148 12.67 9.58 6.56
C GLU A 148 12.30 9.05 7.96
N GLY A 149 13.21 8.33 8.61
CA GLY A 149 13.00 7.71 9.93
C GLY A 149 12.06 6.50 9.94
N LYS A 150 11.73 5.96 8.78
CA LYS A 150 10.82 4.82 8.62
C LYS A 150 11.54 3.62 8.00
N ASP A 151 11.08 2.43 8.37
CA ASP A 151 11.44 1.19 7.69
C ASP A 151 10.55 1.01 6.46
N VAL A 152 11.20 0.91 5.30
CA VAL A 152 10.53 0.83 3.99
C VAL A 152 10.99 -0.43 3.28
N ILE A 153 10.07 -1.15 2.66
CA ILE A 153 10.38 -2.29 1.79
C ILE A 153 10.11 -1.89 0.35
N VAL A 154 11.10 -2.10 -0.52
CA VAL A 154 10.99 -1.90 -1.97
C VAL A 154 11.20 -3.23 -2.67
N ILE A 155 10.25 -3.60 -3.53
CA ILE A 155 10.38 -4.80 -4.36
C ILE A 155 10.96 -4.40 -5.71
N VAL A 156 12.20 -4.82 -5.97
CA VAL A 156 12.91 -4.53 -7.22
C VAL A 156 12.93 -5.78 -8.08
N PRO A 157 12.30 -5.78 -9.28
CA PRO A 157 12.41 -6.90 -10.21
C PRO A 157 13.85 -7.12 -10.67
N THR A 158 14.30 -8.38 -10.71
CA THR A 158 15.68 -8.69 -11.15
C THR A 158 15.83 -8.71 -12.66
N ASN A 159 14.77 -9.05 -13.41
CA ASN A 159 14.76 -9.10 -14.87
C ASN A 159 15.96 -9.86 -15.48
N GLY A 160 16.45 -10.89 -14.77
CA GLY A 160 17.61 -11.66 -15.18
C GLY A 160 18.97 -10.99 -14.97
N ALA A 161 19.02 -9.77 -14.44
CA ALA A 161 20.23 -9.10 -14.03
C ALA A 161 20.40 -9.24 -12.50
N ALA A 162 21.62 -9.51 -12.05
CA ALA A 162 21.92 -9.50 -10.63
C ALA A 162 21.90 -8.05 -10.12
N ALA A 163 20.82 -7.68 -9.43
CA ALA A 163 20.75 -6.40 -8.76
C ALA A 163 21.55 -6.50 -7.46
N HIS A 164 22.58 -5.70 -7.34
CA HIS A 164 23.44 -5.68 -6.18
C HIS A 164 23.24 -4.37 -5.39
N PHE A 165 22.72 -4.52 -4.18
CA PHE A 165 22.47 -3.41 -3.27
C PHE A 165 23.19 -3.70 -1.94
N PRO A 166 24.46 -3.25 -1.80
CA PRO A 166 25.21 -3.47 -0.56
C PRO A 166 24.55 -2.79 0.63
N MET A 167 24.66 -3.43 1.81
CA MET A 167 24.31 -2.81 3.07
C MET A 167 25.01 -1.43 3.21
N GLY A 168 24.26 -0.42 3.59
CA GLY A 168 24.73 0.96 3.75
C GLY A 168 24.75 1.78 2.48
N SER A 169 24.45 1.19 1.30
CA SER A 169 24.34 1.96 0.06
C SER A 169 23.13 2.89 0.07
N GLU A 170 23.27 4.02 -0.61
CA GLU A 170 22.19 5.00 -0.78
C GLU A 170 21.33 4.64 -1.99
N VAL A 171 20.01 4.73 -1.82
CA VAL A 171 19.04 4.61 -2.90
C VAL A 171 18.10 5.80 -2.88
N ASN A 172 17.53 6.12 -4.03
CA ASN A 172 16.48 7.13 -4.17
C ASN A 172 15.21 6.45 -4.68
N MET A 173 14.08 6.82 -4.11
CA MET A 173 12.79 6.17 -4.35
C MET A 173 11.78 7.17 -4.86
N ILE A 174 10.92 6.72 -5.78
CA ILE A 174 9.79 7.48 -6.30
C ILE A 174 8.55 6.59 -6.39
N PHE A 175 7.39 7.21 -6.37
CA PHE A 175 6.10 6.55 -6.58
C PHE A 175 5.18 7.46 -7.39
N GLY A 176 4.24 6.87 -8.11
CA GLY A 176 3.24 7.61 -8.86
C GLY A 176 2.12 8.15 -7.96
N GLY A 177 1.50 9.24 -8.37
CA GLY A 177 0.38 9.83 -7.64
C GLY A 177 -0.89 8.96 -7.65
N ASN A 178 -0.97 7.98 -8.54
CA ASN A 178 -2.07 7.02 -8.63
C ASN A 178 -2.01 5.89 -7.59
N VAL A 179 -0.83 5.63 -7.04
CA VAL A 179 -0.60 4.54 -6.05
C VAL A 179 -0.37 5.05 -4.63
N ALA A 180 -0.41 6.36 -4.45
CA ALA A 180 -0.25 7.02 -3.15
C ALA A 180 -1.60 7.10 -2.42
N HIS A 181 -1.67 6.55 -1.21
CA HIS A 181 -2.84 6.62 -0.34
C HIS A 181 -2.60 7.62 0.79
N VAL A 182 -3.59 8.45 1.07
CA VAL A 182 -3.48 9.46 2.13
C VAL A 182 -4.46 9.16 3.27
N PHE A 183 -3.92 9.05 4.47
CA PHE A 183 -4.69 8.71 5.66
C PHE A 183 -4.61 9.85 6.68
N ASP A 184 -5.73 10.10 7.33
CA ASP A 184 -5.82 11.06 8.43
C ASP A 184 -4.97 10.58 9.61
N ASN A 185 -4.09 11.45 10.13
CA ASN A 185 -3.19 11.10 11.24
C ASN A 185 -3.90 10.85 12.57
N THR A 186 -5.09 11.42 12.76
CA THR A 186 -5.85 11.29 14.01
C THR A 186 -6.77 10.06 13.98
N THR A 187 -7.52 9.89 12.90
CA THR A 187 -8.54 8.85 12.78
C THR A 187 -8.03 7.59 12.09
N GLY A 188 -6.96 7.69 11.31
CA GLY A 188 -6.46 6.63 10.45
C GLY A 188 -7.30 6.38 9.21
N LYS A 189 -8.35 7.15 8.97
CA LYS A 189 -9.23 6.98 7.81
C LYS A 189 -8.55 7.42 6.52
N ASN A 190 -8.84 6.72 5.44
CA ASN A 190 -8.48 7.15 4.10
C ASN A 190 -9.27 8.41 3.75
N LEU A 191 -8.56 9.48 3.38
CA LEU A 191 -9.16 10.79 3.10
C LEU A 191 -9.93 10.86 1.77
N GLU A 192 -9.79 9.84 0.93
CA GLU A 192 -10.50 9.75 -0.36
C GLU A 192 -11.94 9.23 -0.24
N TRP A 193 -12.29 8.62 0.93
CA TRP A 193 -13.58 7.92 1.12
C TRP A 193 -14.37 8.41 2.33
#